data_ecb310b4c68f9cecd92943ea71c935dd
#
_entry.id   ecb310b4c68f9cecd92943ea71c935dd
#
_cell.length_a   1.000
_cell.length_b   1.000
_cell.length_c   1.000
_cell.angle_alpha   90.00
_cell.angle_beta   90.00
_cell.angle_gamma   90.00
#
_symmetry.space_group_name_H-M   'P 1'
#
loop_
_entity.id
_entity.type
_entity.pdbx_description
1 polymer ?
#
loop_
_entity_poly.entity_id
_entity_poly.type
_entity_poly.pdbx_seq_one_letter_code
_entity_poly.pdbx_strand_id
1 'polypeptide(L)'
;APFYVEYCLMMEDDAGIRDAGIRDAAKQLQLAYEHTYEPKTRLNHHGWDESRAQMWSDPETGRSAHAWGRAVGWYMLGLADVLALLPENHECFEPLRALMKKISARMLEIRVDGAWLQVLDCPGREGNYLESSGSCLMTAAILKAAANHQLPDWMLAAAQESFRAIQRHFVGQMRDGTLFLAKTCYGAGLGGKTDAYRDGSYDYYISETVGSYDIKGTGAYIQAACAYEGSEPHA
;
A
#
# COMPACT_ATOMS: atom_id res chain seq x y z
N ALA A 1 2.96 -6.73 10.43
CA ALA A 1 4.30 -6.34 10.89
C ALA A 1 4.27 -5.20 11.92
N PRO A 2 3.57 -4.04 11.71
CA PRO A 2 3.63 -2.92 12.67
C PRO A 2 3.22 -3.32 14.09
N PHE A 3 2.06 -3.93 14.26
CA PHE A 3 1.60 -4.41 15.58
C PHE A 3 2.63 -5.33 16.26
N TYR A 4 3.26 -6.22 15.51
CA TYR A 4 4.26 -7.14 16.07
C TYR A 4 5.52 -6.41 16.55
N VAL A 5 6.00 -5.44 15.77
CA VAL A 5 7.14 -4.59 16.17
C VAL A 5 6.78 -3.76 17.40
N GLU A 6 5.62 -3.12 17.42
CA GLU A 6 5.14 -2.33 18.55
C GLU A 6 5.00 -3.20 19.82
N TYR A 7 4.42 -4.40 19.68
CA TYR A 7 4.34 -5.36 20.78
C TYR A 7 5.72 -5.71 21.34
N CYS A 8 6.70 -6.03 20.47
CA CYS A 8 8.06 -6.32 20.89
C CYS A 8 8.72 -5.14 21.62
N LEU A 9 8.49 -3.92 21.14
CA LEU A 9 9.07 -2.72 21.75
C LEU A 9 8.45 -2.37 23.11
N MET A 10 7.15 -2.61 23.29
CA MET A 10 6.41 -2.18 24.48
C MET A 10 6.27 -3.26 25.55
N MET A 11 6.19 -4.52 25.17
CA MET A 11 5.80 -5.62 26.05
C MET A 11 6.90 -6.63 26.33
N GLU A 12 8.02 -6.58 25.59
CA GLU A 12 9.10 -7.55 25.76
C GLU A 12 10.29 -6.90 26.50
N ASP A 13 10.52 -7.36 27.71
CA ASP A 13 11.60 -6.86 28.58
C ASP A 13 12.98 -7.44 28.20
N ASP A 14 13.03 -8.67 27.69
CA ASP A 14 14.27 -9.29 27.21
C ASP A 14 14.70 -8.70 25.88
N ALA A 15 15.82 -8.01 25.87
CA ALA A 15 16.35 -7.35 24.68
C ALA A 15 16.62 -8.33 23.52
N GLY A 16 17.04 -9.55 23.81
CA GLY A 16 17.33 -10.56 22.79
C GLY A 16 16.05 -11.07 22.10
N ILE A 17 14.99 -11.32 22.90
CA ILE A 17 13.69 -11.75 22.38
C ILE A 17 13.03 -10.61 21.60
N ARG A 18 13.08 -9.38 22.14
CA ARG A 18 12.59 -8.18 21.46
C ARG A 18 13.23 -7.99 20.09
N ASP A 19 14.55 -8.01 20.01
CA ASP A 19 15.28 -7.86 18.76
C ASP A 19 15.03 -9.01 17.78
N ALA A 20 14.88 -10.24 18.26
CA ALA A 20 14.52 -11.38 17.42
C ALA A 20 13.14 -11.21 16.78
N GLY A 21 12.15 -10.71 17.53
CA GLY A 21 10.83 -10.42 16.99
C GLY A 21 10.83 -9.28 15.96
N ILE A 22 11.62 -8.23 16.21
CA ILE A 22 11.79 -7.14 15.22
C ILE A 22 12.43 -7.65 13.93
N ARG A 23 13.50 -8.47 14.04
CA ARG A 23 14.14 -9.10 12.87
C ARG A 23 13.19 -10.01 12.10
N ASP A 24 12.35 -10.77 12.80
CA ASP A 24 11.33 -11.60 12.13
C ASP A 24 10.33 -10.76 11.37
N ALA A 25 9.78 -9.70 11.97
CA ALA A 25 8.87 -8.77 11.29
C ALA A 25 9.51 -8.11 10.07
N ALA A 26 10.76 -7.67 10.17
CA ALA A 26 11.52 -7.11 9.06
C ALA A 26 11.75 -8.12 7.93
N LYS A 27 12.11 -9.36 8.30
CA LYS A 27 12.27 -10.48 7.35
C LYS A 27 10.97 -10.78 6.61
N GLN A 28 9.81 -10.79 7.30
CA GLN A 28 8.52 -11.00 6.65
C GLN A 28 8.21 -9.92 5.61
N LEU A 29 8.52 -8.65 5.91
CA LEU A 29 8.37 -7.57 4.93
C LEU A 29 9.29 -7.74 3.72
N GLN A 30 10.55 -8.12 3.92
CA GLN A 30 11.49 -8.38 2.84
C GLN A 30 11.06 -9.55 1.96
N LEU A 31 10.68 -10.68 2.57
CA LEU A 31 10.20 -11.87 1.85
C LEU A 31 8.93 -11.57 1.03
N ALA A 32 7.97 -10.84 1.63
CA ALA A 32 6.77 -10.42 0.90
C ALA A 32 7.13 -9.59 -0.33
N TYR A 33 8.08 -8.66 -0.22
CA TYR A 33 8.56 -7.90 -1.36
C TYR A 33 9.22 -8.79 -2.41
N GLU A 34 10.19 -9.61 -2.02
CA GLU A 34 11.01 -10.43 -2.92
C GLU A 34 10.15 -11.40 -3.74
N HIS A 35 9.23 -12.10 -3.09
CA HIS A 35 8.41 -13.12 -3.73
C HIS A 35 7.31 -12.54 -4.63
N THR A 36 6.79 -11.37 -4.31
CA THR A 36 5.74 -10.73 -5.13
C THR A 36 6.29 -9.79 -6.22
N TYR A 37 7.58 -9.44 -6.19
CA TYR A 37 8.19 -8.48 -7.11
C TYR A 37 8.29 -9.02 -8.54
N GLU A 38 7.73 -8.30 -9.50
CA GLU A 38 7.86 -8.57 -10.94
C GLU A 38 8.88 -7.60 -11.57
N PRO A 39 10.04 -8.10 -12.02
CA PRO A 39 11.12 -7.24 -12.54
C PRO A 39 10.75 -6.44 -13.80
N LYS A 40 9.88 -6.96 -14.66
CA LYS A 40 9.49 -6.29 -15.91
C LYS A 40 8.67 -5.03 -15.64
N THR A 41 7.70 -5.11 -14.74
CA THR A 41 6.84 -3.98 -14.36
C THR A 41 7.45 -3.15 -13.23
N ARG A 42 8.38 -3.72 -12.47
CA ARG A 42 8.95 -3.18 -11.22
C ARG A 42 7.90 -2.96 -10.14
N LEU A 43 6.87 -3.83 -10.11
CA LEU A 43 5.75 -3.77 -9.17
C LEU A 43 5.66 -5.05 -8.36
N ASN A 44 5.06 -4.95 -7.18
CA ASN A 44 4.71 -6.11 -6.37
C ASN A 44 3.29 -6.57 -6.74
N HIS A 45 3.16 -7.82 -7.11
CA HIS A 45 1.87 -8.45 -7.40
C HIS A 45 1.10 -8.70 -6.11
N HIS A 46 -0.21 -8.96 -6.23
CA HIS A 46 -1.13 -9.02 -5.09
C HIS A 46 -0.78 -10.14 -4.09
N GLY A 47 -0.32 -11.28 -4.57
CA GLY A 47 0.00 -12.42 -3.72
C GLY A 47 1.04 -13.35 -4.32
N TRP A 48 1.54 -14.23 -3.46
CA TRP A 48 2.47 -15.28 -3.80
C TRP A 48 2.08 -16.58 -3.09
N ASP A 49 2.11 -17.68 -3.82
CA ASP A 49 1.88 -19.04 -3.33
C ASP A 49 3.18 -19.83 -3.43
N GLU A 50 3.78 -20.15 -2.29
CA GLU A 50 5.00 -20.95 -2.22
C GLU A 50 4.82 -22.35 -2.84
N SER A 51 3.64 -22.93 -2.64
CA SER A 51 3.32 -24.26 -3.16
C SER A 51 3.07 -24.28 -4.66
N ARG A 52 2.74 -23.13 -5.27
CA ARG A 52 2.36 -22.96 -6.68
C ARG A 52 1.17 -23.83 -7.08
N ALA A 53 0.36 -24.22 -6.13
CA ALA A 53 -0.77 -25.13 -6.32
C ALA A 53 -2.11 -24.39 -6.47
N GLN A 54 -2.15 -23.10 -6.12
CA GLN A 54 -3.35 -22.29 -6.27
C GLN A 54 -3.61 -21.95 -7.73
N MET A 55 -4.86 -22.03 -8.17
CA MET A 55 -5.24 -21.73 -9.57
C MET A 55 -4.95 -20.27 -9.99
N TRP A 56 -4.87 -19.33 -9.02
CA TRP A 56 -4.52 -17.93 -9.28
C TRP A 56 -3.00 -17.69 -9.39
N SER A 57 -2.18 -18.67 -9.00
CA SER A 57 -0.72 -18.53 -8.97
C SER A 57 -0.10 -18.98 -10.29
N ASP A 58 0.91 -18.25 -10.70
CA ASP A 58 1.76 -18.66 -11.83
C ASP A 58 2.53 -19.93 -11.46
N PRO A 59 2.53 -20.98 -12.28
CA PRO A 59 3.12 -22.27 -11.95
C PRO A 59 4.66 -22.25 -11.87
N GLU A 60 5.32 -21.25 -12.42
CA GLU A 60 6.78 -21.12 -12.38
C GLU A 60 7.24 -20.24 -11.21
N THR A 61 6.54 -19.14 -10.97
CA THR A 61 6.94 -18.11 -10.01
C THR A 61 6.14 -18.13 -8.72
N GLY A 62 4.93 -18.68 -8.71
CA GLY A 62 3.99 -18.64 -7.59
C GLY A 62 3.27 -17.29 -7.44
N ARG A 63 3.58 -16.28 -8.26
CA ARG A 63 2.96 -14.96 -8.15
C ARG A 63 1.55 -14.94 -8.76
N SER A 64 0.70 -14.07 -8.22
CA SER A 64 -0.55 -13.72 -8.87
C SER A 64 -0.31 -12.92 -10.15
N ALA A 65 -1.32 -12.86 -11.04
CA ALA A 65 -1.18 -12.26 -12.36
C ALA A 65 -0.89 -10.75 -12.35
N HIS A 66 -1.44 -10.01 -11.36
CA HIS A 66 -1.44 -8.55 -11.39
C HIS A 66 -1.08 -7.88 -10.06
N ALA A 67 -0.66 -6.61 -10.16
CA ALA A 67 -0.41 -5.72 -9.02
C ALA A 67 -1.69 -4.95 -8.67
N TRP A 68 -2.36 -5.32 -7.57
CA TRP A 68 -3.54 -4.63 -7.08
C TRP A 68 -3.17 -3.44 -6.19
N GLY A 69 -3.68 -2.24 -6.54
CA GLY A 69 -3.28 -0.97 -5.91
C GLY A 69 -3.44 -0.96 -4.39
N ARG A 70 -4.56 -1.46 -3.84
CA ARG A 70 -4.77 -1.49 -2.39
C ARG A 70 -3.85 -2.47 -1.65
N ALA A 71 -3.48 -3.60 -2.26
CA ALA A 71 -2.52 -4.52 -1.65
C ALA A 71 -1.13 -3.86 -1.52
N VAL A 72 -0.68 -3.20 -2.59
CA VAL A 72 0.57 -2.42 -2.56
C VAL A 72 0.50 -1.29 -1.53
N GLY A 73 -0.64 -0.58 -1.46
CA GLY A 73 -0.88 0.48 -0.49
C GLY A 73 -0.78 -0.01 0.97
N TRP A 74 -1.39 -1.15 1.30
CA TRP A 74 -1.26 -1.76 2.63
C TRP A 74 0.17 -2.15 2.97
N TYR A 75 0.87 -2.73 2.01
CA TYR A 75 2.27 -3.10 2.19
C TYR A 75 3.14 -1.86 2.48
N MET A 76 2.98 -0.80 1.69
CA MET A 76 3.72 0.45 1.86
C MET A 76 3.43 1.13 3.20
N LEU A 77 2.15 1.17 3.60
CA LEU A 77 1.76 1.76 4.88
C LEU A 77 2.34 0.96 6.05
N GLY A 78 2.24 -0.37 6.00
CA GLY A 78 2.84 -1.23 7.02
C GLY A 78 4.37 -1.06 7.11
N LEU A 79 5.05 -0.86 5.98
CA LEU A 79 6.49 -0.60 5.94
C LEU A 79 6.84 0.77 6.54
N ALA A 80 6.06 1.82 6.22
CA ALA A 80 6.24 3.15 6.79
C ALA A 80 5.98 3.16 8.31
N ASP A 81 4.98 2.43 8.79
CA ASP A 81 4.67 2.31 10.22
C ASP A 81 5.78 1.57 10.98
N VAL A 82 6.35 0.50 10.42
CA VAL A 82 7.51 -0.19 11.01
C VAL A 82 8.72 0.74 11.08
N LEU A 83 9.02 1.48 10.01
CA LEU A 83 10.13 2.43 9.99
C LEU A 83 9.96 3.57 11.01
N ALA A 84 8.72 4.01 11.27
CA ALA A 84 8.44 5.02 12.29
C ALA A 84 8.67 4.51 13.73
N LEU A 85 8.58 3.20 13.95
CA LEU A 85 8.80 2.57 15.27
C LEU A 85 10.27 2.22 15.52
N LEU A 86 11.04 1.94 14.46
CA LEU A 86 12.42 1.48 14.59
C LEU A 86 13.39 2.62 14.89
N PRO A 87 14.32 2.44 15.83
CA PRO A 87 15.48 3.33 15.97
C PRO A 87 16.33 3.31 14.68
N GLU A 88 16.83 4.47 14.25
CA GLU A 88 17.65 4.58 13.03
C GLU A 88 18.94 3.75 13.07
N ASN A 89 19.48 3.49 14.26
CA ASN A 89 20.65 2.66 14.45
C ASN A 89 20.36 1.16 14.52
N HIS A 90 19.10 0.74 14.41
CA HIS A 90 18.76 -0.69 14.35
C HIS A 90 19.14 -1.29 13.00
N GLU A 91 19.74 -2.49 13.00
CA GLU A 91 20.25 -3.16 11.79
C GLU A 91 19.20 -3.34 10.68
N CYS A 92 17.92 -3.47 11.03
CA CYS A 92 16.83 -3.60 10.06
C CYS A 92 16.38 -2.26 9.44
N PHE A 93 16.76 -1.10 10.00
CA PHE A 93 16.26 0.20 9.58
C PHE A 93 16.66 0.53 8.14
N GLU A 94 17.95 0.54 7.82
CA GLU A 94 18.44 0.90 6.50
C GLU A 94 17.96 -0.03 5.36
N PRO A 95 17.93 -1.36 5.53
CA PRO A 95 17.34 -2.24 4.53
C PRO A 95 15.86 -1.93 4.24
N LEU A 96 15.05 -1.70 5.27
CA LEU A 96 13.63 -1.36 5.11
C LEU A 96 13.44 0.05 4.53
N ARG A 97 14.25 1.03 4.92
CA ARG A 97 14.25 2.38 4.36
C ARG A 97 14.61 2.38 2.86
N ALA A 98 15.62 1.61 2.47
CA ALA A 98 15.99 1.46 1.06
C ALA A 98 14.84 0.83 0.25
N LEU A 99 14.15 -0.14 0.81
CA LEU A 99 12.97 -0.77 0.23
C LEU A 99 11.81 0.24 0.08
N MET A 100 11.51 1.00 1.13
CA MET A 100 10.48 2.05 1.10
C MET A 100 10.77 3.08 0.02
N LYS A 101 12.03 3.55 -0.08
CA LYS A 101 12.47 4.49 -1.12
C LYS A 101 12.27 3.93 -2.53
N LYS A 102 12.63 2.65 -2.75
CA LYS A 102 12.52 1.99 -4.05
C LYS A 102 11.06 1.88 -4.51
N ILE A 103 10.17 1.44 -3.62
CA ILE A 103 8.74 1.29 -3.93
C ILE A 103 8.11 2.65 -4.13
N SER A 104 8.37 3.62 -3.25
CA SER A 104 7.83 4.99 -3.35
C SER A 104 8.21 5.66 -4.66
N ALA A 105 9.46 5.53 -5.10
CA ALA A 105 9.91 6.08 -6.38
C ALA A 105 9.10 5.49 -7.56
N ARG A 106 8.88 4.17 -7.56
CA ARG A 106 8.09 3.51 -8.61
C ARG A 106 6.63 3.91 -8.56
N MET A 107 6.02 4.00 -7.39
CA MET A 107 4.64 4.45 -7.26
C MET A 107 4.47 5.88 -7.79
N LEU A 108 5.37 6.80 -7.42
CA LEU A 108 5.32 8.18 -7.92
C LEU A 108 5.51 8.28 -9.44
N GLU A 109 6.29 7.38 -10.04
CA GLU A 109 6.50 7.31 -11.51
C GLU A 109 5.23 6.90 -12.26
N ILE A 110 4.41 5.97 -11.72
CA ILE A 110 3.25 5.40 -12.42
C ILE A 110 1.91 6.08 -12.08
N ARG A 111 1.94 7.20 -11.38
CA ARG A 111 0.74 7.98 -11.10
C ARG A 111 0.02 8.39 -12.40
N VAL A 112 -1.29 8.33 -12.38
CA VAL A 112 -2.16 8.87 -13.42
C VAL A 112 -2.95 10.00 -12.79
N ASP A 113 -2.75 11.22 -13.27
CA ASP A 113 -3.39 12.44 -12.76
C ASP A 113 -3.29 12.57 -11.22
N GLY A 114 -2.12 12.24 -10.69
CA GLY A 114 -1.79 12.35 -9.26
C GLY A 114 -2.30 11.23 -8.36
N ALA A 115 -3.05 10.25 -8.88
CA ALA A 115 -3.58 9.11 -8.15
C ALA A 115 -3.18 7.77 -8.81
N TRP A 116 -3.71 6.65 -8.37
CA TRP A 116 -3.33 5.33 -8.88
C TRP A 116 -4.53 4.51 -9.33
N LEU A 117 -4.28 3.66 -10.33
CA LEU A 117 -5.25 2.75 -10.90
C LEU A 117 -5.52 1.55 -9.97
N GLN A 118 -6.69 0.93 -10.15
CA GLN A 118 -7.08 -0.32 -9.48
C GLN A 118 -6.05 -1.44 -9.76
N VAL A 119 -5.66 -1.60 -11.03
CA VAL A 119 -4.65 -2.57 -11.48
C VAL A 119 -3.45 -1.81 -12.01
N LEU A 120 -2.36 -1.79 -11.22
CA LEU A 120 -1.22 -0.87 -11.42
C LEU A 120 -0.38 -1.20 -12.66
N ASP A 121 -0.28 -2.47 -13.02
CA ASP A 121 0.52 -2.98 -14.13
C ASP A 121 -0.21 -2.99 -15.49
N CYS A 122 -1.45 -2.50 -15.51
CA CYS A 122 -2.29 -2.44 -16.73
C CYS A 122 -2.73 -1.01 -17.07
N PRO A 123 -1.80 -0.03 -17.22
CA PRO A 123 -2.18 1.32 -17.60
C PRO A 123 -2.77 1.32 -19.02
N GLY A 124 -3.88 2.03 -19.19
CA GLY A 124 -4.56 2.17 -20.49
C GLY A 124 -5.41 0.97 -20.92
N ARG A 125 -5.47 -0.12 -20.15
CA ARG A 125 -6.39 -1.21 -20.44
C ARG A 125 -7.84 -0.77 -20.14
N GLU A 126 -8.76 -1.10 -21.05
CA GLU A 126 -10.18 -0.75 -20.94
C GLU A 126 -10.79 -1.26 -19.62
N GLY A 127 -11.60 -0.42 -18.97
CA GLY A 127 -12.22 -0.73 -17.69
C GLY A 127 -11.39 -0.44 -16.46
N ASN A 128 -10.07 -0.20 -16.57
CA ASN A 128 -9.25 0.21 -15.42
C ASN A 128 -9.60 1.64 -14.98
N TYR A 129 -9.57 1.90 -13.70
CA TYR A 129 -10.01 3.16 -13.12
C TYR A 129 -9.10 3.61 -11.97
N LEU A 130 -9.10 4.93 -11.69
CA LEU A 130 -8.48 5.48 -10.49
C LEU A 130 -9.25 5.02 -9.25
N GLU A 131 -8.54 4.38 -8.31
CA GLU A 131 -9.15 3.77 -7.12
C GLU A 131 -8.75 4.54 -5.85
N SER A 132 -9.73 4.89 -5.03
CA SER A 132 -9.52 5.79 -3.91
C SER A 132 -8.71 5.20 -2.75
N SER A 133 -9.01 3.98 -2.33
CA SER A 133 -8.39 3.40 -1.13
C SER A 133 -6.90 3.10 -1.31
N GLY A 134 -6.51 2.52 -2.44
CA GLY A 134 -5.11 2.30 -2.79
C GLY A 134 -4.35 3.62 -2.91
N SER A 135 -4.97 4.61 -3.58
CA SER A 135 -4.39 5.95 -3.70
C SER A 135 -4.15 6.61 -2.34
N CYS A 136 -5.13 6.53 -1.43
CA CYS A 136 -4.99 7.07 -0.08
C CYS A 136 -3.88 6.37 0.72
N LEU A 137 -3.82 5.04 0.69
CA LEU A 137 -2.81 4.27 1.44
C LEU A 137 -1.39 4.56 0.95
N MET A 138 -1.17 4.58 -0.37
CA MET A 138 0.15 4.89 -0.95
C MET A 138 0.57 6.32 -0.62
N THR A 139 -0.35 7.28 -0.70
CA THR A 139 -0.08 8.67 -0.32
C THR A 139 0.25 8.79 1.16
N ALA A 140 -0.54 8.18 2.05
CA ALA A 140 -0.27 8.17 3.49
C ALA A 140 1.11 7.60 3.82
N ALA A 141 1.46 6.47 3.21
CA ALA A 141 2.75 5.83 3.42
C ALA A 141 3.94 6.71 3.03
N ILE A 142 3.85 7.36 1.84
CA ILE A 142 4.92 8.25 1.38
C ILE A 142 5.01 9.51 2.25
N LEU A 143 3.88 10.12 2.60
CA LEU A 143 3.84 11.29 3.49
C LEU A 143 4.45 10.99 4.85
N LYS A 144 4.06 9.88 5.50
CA LYS A 144 4.60 9.45 6.80
C LYS A 144 6.12 9.26 6.74
N ALA A 145 6.60 8.50 5.76
CA ALA A 145 8.03 8.22 5.63
C ALA A 145 8.85 9.47 5.27
N ALA A 146 8.31 10.36 4.42
CA ALA A 146 9.00 11.59 4.03
C ALA A 146 9.01 12.64 5.17
N ALA A 147 7.92 12.79 5.92
CA ALA A 147 7.86 13.68 7.08
C ALA A 147 8.84 13.25 8.18
N ASN A 148 9.14 11.96 8.30
CA ASN A 148 10.16 11.41 9.20
C ASN A 148 11.59 11.40 8.60
N HIS A 149 11.83 12.14 7.52
CA HIS A 149 13.13 12.22 6.83
C HIS A 149 13.69 10.88 6.31
N GLN A 150 12.84 9.88 6.17
CA GLN A 150 13.21 8.55 5.66
C GLN A 150 13.26 8.49 4.14
N LEU A 151 12.66 9.47 3.47
CA LEU A 151 12.63 9.64 2.01
C LEU A 151 13.16 11.03 1.61
N PRO A 152 13.61 11.20 0.35
CA PRO A 152 14.02 12.52 -0.16
C PRO A 152 12.88 13.55 -0.17
N ASP A 153 13.19 14.82 0.07
CA ASP A 153 12.22 15.93 0.16
C ASP A 153 11.29 16.06 -1.05
N TRP A 154 11.79 15.78 -2.26
CA TRP A 154 10.96 15.83 -3.46
C TRP A 154 9.79 14.82 -3.43
N MET A 155 9.94 13.70 -2.70
CA MET A 155 8.86 12.73 -2.53
C MET A 155 7.77 13.25 -1.60
N LEU A 156 8.12 14.08 -0.62
CA LEU A 156 7.14 14.77 0.23
C LEU A 156 6.25 15.68 -0.62
N ALA A 157 6.84 16.58 -1.41
CA ALA A 157 6.09 17.47 -2.28
C ALA A 157 5.20 16.72 -3.28
N ALA A 158 5.73 15.63 -3.86
CA ALA A 158 4.99 14.79 -4.79
C ALA A 158 3.80 14.05 -4.12
N ALA A 159 3.95 13.62 -2.87
CA ALA A 159 2.87 12.97 -2.12
C ALA A 159 1.80 13.99 -1.65
N GLN A 160 2.20 15.21 -1.29
CA GLN A 160 1.26 16.31 -1.03
C GLN A 160 0.42 16.66 -2.27
N GLU A 161 1.05 16.67 -3.45
CA GLU A 161 0.32 16.82 -4.72
C GLU A 161 -0.68 15.67 -4.93
N SER A 162 -0.28 14.41 -4.63
CA SER A 162 -1.17 13.26 -4.71
C SER A 162 -2.34 13.39 -3.76
N PHE A 163 -2.17 13.87 -2.54
CA PHE A 163 -3.28 14.11 -1.62
C PHE A 163 -4.29 15.12 -2.17
N ARG A 164 -3.81 16.22 -2.74
CA ARG A 164 -4.69 17.21 -3.41
C ARG A 164 -5.42 16.62 -4.63
N ALA A 165 -4.77 15.72 -5.37
CA ALA A 165 -5.40 15.00 -6.47
C ALA A 165 -6.48 14.03 -5.96
N ILE A 166 -6.23 13.31 -4.88
CA ILE A 166 -7.21 12.44 -4.20
C ILE A 166 -8.45 13.23 -3.82
N GLN A 167 -8.29 14.42 -3.24
CA GLN A 167 -9.42 15.30 -2.90
C GLN A 167 -10.25 15.66 -4.14
N ARG A 168 -9.61 16.03 -5.25
CA ARG A 168 -10.30 16.37 -6.50
C ARG A 168 -11.01 15.20 -7.16
N HIS A 169 -10.42 13.99 -7.10
CA HIS A 169 -10.94 12.82 -7.81
C HIS A 169 -12.02 12.05 -7.05
N PHE A 170 -11.93 12.06 -5.72
CA PHE A 170 -12.68 11.10 -4.91
C PHE A 170 -13.56 11.74 -3.82
N VAL A 171 -13.27 12.96 -3.40
CA VAL A 171 -14.09 13.62 -2.37
C VAL A 171 -15.25 14.34 -3.05
N GLY A 172 -16.47 13.94 -2.69
CA GLY A 172 -17.70 14.60 -3.09
C GLY A 172 -18.39 15.22 -1.89
N GLN A 173 -19.36 16.13 -2.17
CA GLN A 173 -20.17 16.76 -1.16
C GLN A 173 -21.66 16.61 -1.51
N MET A 174 -22.45 16.21 -0.53
CA MET A 174 -23.90 16.15 -0.64
C MET A 174 -24.53 17.54 -0.49
N ARG A 175 -25.83 17.67 -0.81
CA ARG A 175 -26.56 18.93 -0.71
C ARG A 175 -26.64 19.49 0.72
N ASP A 176 -26.58 18.62 1.73
CA ASP A 176 -26.57 18.98 3.14
C ASP A 176 -25.18 19.33 3.68
N GLY A 177 -24.15 19.33 2.82
CA GLY A 177 -22.77 19.61 3.19
C GLY A 177 -21.96 18.39 3.63
N THR A 178 -22.57 17.21 3.75
CA THR A 178 -21.87 15.98 4.13
C THR A 178 -20.85 15.58 3.06
N LEU A 179 -19.61 15.34 3.48
CA LEU A 179 -18.54 14.85 2.60
C LEU A 179 -18.58 13.32 2.48
N PHE A 180 -18.21 12.82 1.32
CA PHE A 180 -18.05 11.39 1.09
C PHE A 180 -16.86 11.07 0.20
N LEU A 181 -16.30 9.89 0.37
CA LEU A 181 -15.29 9.33 -0.52
C LEU A 181 -15.95 8.39 -1.54
N ALA A 182 -15.67 8.62 -2.80
CA ALA A 182 -16.18 7.82 -3.92
C ALA A 182 -15.08 6.90 -4.48
N LYS A 183 -15.49 6.02 -5.42
CA LYS A 183 -14.59 5.14 -6.21
C LYS A 183 -13.71 4.22 -5.34
N THR A 184 -14.25 3.70 -4.25
CA THR A 184 -13.62 2.65 -3.46
C THR A 184 -14.04 1.27 -3.99
N CYS A 185 -13.10 0.43 -4.36
CA CYS A 185 -13.34 -0.99 -4.60
C CYS A 185 -13.73 -1.65 -3.27
N TYR A 186 -14.90 -2.30 -3.20
CA TYR A 186 -15.39 -2.89 -1.94
C TYR A 186 -14.50 -4.03 -1.45
N GLY A 187 -13.90 -4.79 -2.33
CA GLY A 187 -12.97 -5.83 -1.94
C GLY A 187 -12.41 -6.56 -3.13
N ALA A 188 -11.16 -6.98 -3.03
CA ALA A 188 -10.57 -7.97 -3.91
C ALA A 188 -9.75 -8.96 -3.08
N GLY A 189 -9.48 -10.11 -3.64
CA GLY A 189 -8.74 -11.17 -2.97
C GLY A 189 -8.23 -12.18 -3.99
N LEU A 190 -7.67 -13.28 -3.48
CA LEU A 190 -7.21 -14.40 -4.28
C LEU A 190 -7.75 -15.70 -3.69
N GLY A 191 -8.13 -16.65 -4.55
CA GLY A 191 -8.68 -17.93 -4.14
C GLY A 191 -10.12 -17.85 -3.62
N GLY A 192 -10.53 -18.83 -2.84
CA GLY A 192 -11.89 -18.98 -2.32
C GLY A 192 -12.57 -20.24 -2.79
N LYS A 193 -13.91 -20.30 -2.67
CA LYS A 193 -14.71 -21.46 -3.10
C LYS A 193 -14.87 -21.47 -4.61
N THR A 194 -15.10 -22.63 -5.21
CA THR A 194 -15.19 -22.85 -6.65
C THR A 194 -16.28 -22.04 -7.35
N ASP A 195 -17.38 -21.74 -6.68
CA ASP A 195 -18.51 -20.93 -7.21
C ASP A 195 -18.28 -19.41 -7.12
N ALA A 196 -17.27 -18.98 -6.38
CA ALA A 196 -16.88 -17.58 -6.20
C ALA A 196 -15.36 -17.45 -6.16
N TYR A 197 -14.66 -18.17 -7.03
CA TYR A 197 -13.21 -18.20 -7.03
C TYR A 197 -12.63 -16.91 -7.60
N ARG A 198 -11.73 -16.28 -6.84
CA ARG A 198 -11.03 -15.06 -7.19
C ARG A 198 -9.72 -15.42 -7.86
N ASP A 199 -9.71 -15.40 -9.19
CA ASP A 199 -8.61 -15.88 -10.00
C ASP A 199 -7.45 -14.88 -10.15
N GLY A 200 -7.63 -13.64 -9.67
CA GLY A 200 -6.63 -12.59 -9.74
C GLY A 200 -6.37 -12.09 -11.16
N SER A 201 -7.24 -12.40 -12.13
CA SER A 201 -7.17 -11.87 -13.48
C SER A 201 -7.51 -10.38 -13.52
N TYR A 202 -7.14 -9.71 -14.60
CA TYR A 202 -7.55 -8.33 -14.84
C TYR A 202 -9.06 -8.16 -14.80
N ASP A 203 -9.77 -9.03 -15.49
CA ASP A 203 -11.23 -8.96 -15.62
C ASP A 203 -11.91 -9.17 -14.26
N TYR A 204 -11.35 -10.03 -13.40
CA TYR A 204 -11.78 -10.16 -12.02
C TYR A 204 -11.63 -8.83 -11.25
N TYR A 205 -10.45 -8.19 -11.28
CA TYR A 205 -10.24 -6.96 -10.52
C TYR A 205 -11.13 -5.80 -10.95
N ILE A 206 -11.43 -5.67 -12.24
CA ILE A 206 -12.30 -4.60 -12.74
C ILE A 206 -13.80 -4.90 -12.60
N SER A 207 -14.18 -6.17 -12.40
CA SER A 207 -15.55 -6.58 -12.13
C SER A 207 -15.99 -6.37 -10.69
N GLU A 208 -15.04 -6.16 -9.77
CA GLU A 208 -15.36 -5.94 -8.36
C GLU A 208 -16.18 -4.67 -8.14
N THR A 209 -17.11 -4.74 -7.21
CA THR A 209 -18.01 -3.62 -6.91
C THR A 209 -17.25 -2.38 -6.46
N VAL A 210 -17.56 -1.25 -7.09
CA VAL A 210 -17.01 0.07 -6.74
C VAL A 210 -18.14 0.95 -6.20
N GLY A 211 -17.87 1.63 -5.08
CA GLY A 211 -18.90 2.47 -4.46
C GLY A 211 -18.34 3.63 -3.67
N SER A 212 -19.27 4.27 -2.95
CA SER A 212 -18.98 5.36 -2.02
C SER A 212 -19.29 4.91 -0.58
N TYR A 213 -18.79 5.67 0.41
CA TYR A 213 -18.99 5.42 1.84
C TYR A 213 -18.41 4.10 2.37
N ASP A 214 -17.54 3.43 1.63
CA ASP A 214 -16.87 2.23 2.12
C ASP A 214 -15.87 2.60 3.23
N ILE A 215 -15.95 1.89 4.37
CA ILE A 215 -15.13 2.18 5.54
C ILE A 215 -13.63 1.97 5.29
N LYS A 216 -13.26 1.08 4.36
CA LYS A 216 -11.86 0.83 3.98
C LYS A 216 -11.27 2.06 3.26
N GLY A 217 -12.04 2.64 2.34
CA GLY A 217 -11.66 3.88 1.67
C GLY A 217 -11.63 5.06 2.63
N THR A 218 -12.67 5.21 3.46
CA THR A 218 -12.76 6.29 4.45
C THR A 218 -11.61 6.24 5.46
N GLY A 219 -11.30 5.06 6.00
CA GLY A 219 -10.16 4.88 6.92
C GLY A 219 -8.82 5.20 6.27
N ALA A 220 -8.62 4.77 5.02
CA ALA A 220 -7.42 5.12 4.25
C ALA A 220 -7.30 6.63 3.99
N TYR A 221 -8.42 7.29 3.68
CA TYR A 221 -8.45 8.75 3.48
C TYR A 221 -8.10 9.51 4.77
N ILE A 222 -8.67 9.11 5.92
CA ILE A 222 -8.34 9.71 7.22
C ILE A 222 -6.84 9.60 7.49
N GLN A 223 -6.23 8.43 7.25
CA GLN A 223 -4.80 8.26 7.41
C GLN A 223 -3.98 9.17 6.50
N ALA A 224 -4.39 9.32 5.24
CA ALA A 224 -3.73 10.22 4.30
C ALA A 224 -3.89 11.70 4.71
N ALA A 225 -5.07 12.09 5.19
CA ALA A 225 -5.33 13.44 5.66
C ALA A 225 -4.49 13.79 6.90
N CYS A 226 -4.45 12.93 7.91
CA CYS A 226 -3.61 13.12 9.09
C CYS A 226 -2.12 13.21 8.73
N ALA A 227 -1.65 12.35 7.82
CA ALA A 227 -0.26 12.39 7.36
C ALA A 227 0.05 13.66 6.56
N TYR A 228 -0.92 14.17 5.78
CA TYR A 228 -0.79 15.42 5.04
C TYR A 228 -0.71 16.62 5.99
N GLU A 229 -1.63 16.73 6.95
CA GLU A 229 -1.62 17.81 7.96
C GLU A 229 -0.32 17.80 8.77
N GLY A 230 0.15 16.62 9.20
CA GLY A 230 1.44 16.48 9.91
C GLY A 230 2.67 16.78 9.06
N SER A 231 2.53 16.86 7.73
CA SER A 231 3.61 17.19 6.79
C SER A 231 3.68 18.67 6.40
N GLU A 232 2.67 19.45 6.77
CA GLU A 232 2.64 20.90 6.53
C GLU A 232 3.49 21.62 7.60
N PRO A 233 4.21 22.70 7.24
CA PRO A 233 4.92 23.49 8.24
C PRO A 233 3.92 24.05 9.25
N HIS A 234 4.14 23.80 10.51
CA HIS A 234 3.37 24.49 11.56
C HIS A 234 3.68 25.98 11.50
N ALA A 235 2.62 26.79 11.29
CA ALA A 235 2.72 28.26 11.25
C ALA A 235 3.02 28.84 12.63
#